data_21cdaed30afd26df65ed552bca787d7f
#
_entry.id   21cdaed30afd26df65ed552bca787d7f
#
_cell.length_a   1.000
_cell.length_b   1.000
_cell.length_c   1.000
_cell.angle_alpha   90.00
_cell.angle_beta   90.00
_cell.angle_gamma   90.00
#
_symmetry.space_group_name_H-M   'P 1'
#
loop_
_entity.id
_entity.type
_entity.pdbx_description
1 polymer ?
#
loop_
_entity_poly.entity_id
_entity_poly.type
_entity_poly.pdbx_seq_one_letter_code
_entity_poly.pdbx_strand_id
1 'polypeptide(L)'
;MKQAKILTDKELKKTIDYIDAFDRHAERNRAIVLLTHYLGLRISECGSLLVSDVVNDEGEVNDVIFLSVEQTKGSDSRRVFVSNKAKKVIKRYLQSDLSVIQRVYLFNTQK
;
A
#
# COMPACT_ATOMS: atom_id res chain seq x y z
N MET A 1 12.57 0.13 18.41
CA MET A 1 11.50 0.51 17.50
C MET A 1 10.60 -0.68 17.22
N LYS A 2 9.31 -0.49 17.40
CA LYS A 2 8.38 -1.59 17.19
C LYS A 2 8.18 -1.83 15.70
N GLN A 3 8.36 -3.05 15.28
CA GLN A 3 8.03 -3.45 13.92
C GLN A 3 6.55 -3.78 13.82
N ALA A 4 6.00 -3.65 12.62
CA ALA A 4 4.64 -4.10 12.37
C ALA A 4 4.57 -5.62 12.61
N LYS A 5 3.44 -6.06 13.16
CA LYS A 5 3.21 -7.49 13.35
C LYS A 5 3.19 -8.20 12.01
N ILE A 6 3.95 -9.27 11.91
CA ILE A 6 3.98 -10.09 10.71
C ILE A 6 2.89 -11.15 10.82
N LEU A 7 1.97 -11.12 9.85
CA LEU A 7 0.91 -12.12 9.78
C LEU A 7 1.41 -13.37 9.08
N THR A 8 0.97 -14.53 9.54
CA THR A 8 1.17 -15.76 8.79
C THR A 8 0.30 -15.71 7.54
N ASP A 9 0.61 -16.57 6.56
CA ASP A 9 -0.20 -16.67 5.34
C ASP A 9 -1.65 -16.99 5.65
N LYS A 10 -1.88 -17.85 6.64
CA LYS A 10 -3.22 -18.21 7.07
C LYS A 10 -3.96 -17.03 7.69
N GLU A 11 -3.29 -16.27 8.55
CA GLU A 11 -3.87 -15.08 9.17
C GLU A 11 -4.17 -14.02 8.12
N LEU A 12 -3.23 -13.83 7.19
CA LEU A 12 -3.41 -12.87 6.10
C LEU A 12 -4.63 -13.22 5.27
N LYS A 13 -4.77 -14.49 4.89
CA LYS A 13 -5.93 -14.94 4.11
C LYS A 13 -7.23 -14.69 4.85
N LYS A 14 -7.29 -14.98 6.13
CA LYS A 14 -8.49 -14.72 6.95
C LYS A 14 -8.83 -13.24 6.99
N THR A 15 -7.81 -12.40 7.16
CA THR A 15 -8.00 -10.94 7.19
C THR A 15 -8.57 -10.45 5.86
N ILE A 16 -8.01 -10.91 4.75
CA ILE A 16 -8.48 -10.51 3.42
C ILE A 16 -9.90 -11.01 3.16
N ASP A 17 -10.20 -12.25 3.53
CA ASP A 17 -11.55 -12.79 3.37
C ASP A 17 -12.57 -11.98 4.17
N TYR A 18 -12.22 -11.56 5.38
CA TYR A 18 -13.09 -10.72 6.19
C TYR A 18 -13.31 -9.35 5.52
N ILE A 19 -12.24 -8.73 5.06
CA ILE A 19 -12.32 -7.43 4.37
C ILE A 19 -13.21 -7.54 3.14
N ASP A 20 -13.00 -8.55 2.31
CA ASP A 20 -13.77 -8.74 1.08
C ASP A 20 -15.26 -8.97 1.37
N ALA A 21 -15.57 -9.61 2.50
CA ALA A 21 -16.94 -9.94 2.85
C ALA A 21 -17.70 -8.79 3.50
N PHE A 22 -17.03 -7.98 4.29
CA PHE A 22 -17.71 -7.05 5.20
C PHE A 22 -17.32 -5.58 5.06
N ASP A 23 -16.16 -5.27 4.49
CA ASP A 23 -15.70 -3.89 4.47
C ASP A 23 -16.34 -3.10 3.33
N ARG A 24 -16.78 -1.89 3.67
CA ARG A 24 -17.34 -0.95 2.70
C ARG A 24 -16.31 -0.50 1.67
N HIS A 25 -15.05 -0.40 2.08
CA HIS A 25 -13.94 0.01 1.22
C HIS A 25 -12.98 -1.16 1.02
N ALA A 26 -13.53 -2.30 0.60
CA ALA A 26 -12.78 -3.56 0.54
C ALA A 26 -11.53 -3.47 -0.32
N GLU A 27 -11.62 -2.89 -1.53
CA GLU A 27 -10.45 -2.81 -2.41
C GLU A 27 -9.33 -1.99 -1.80
N ARG A 28 -9.67 -0.84 -1.21
CA ARG A 28 -8.66 0.00 -0.54
C ARG A 28 -8.03 -0.72 0.65
N ASN A 29 -8.86 -1.26 1.51
CA ASN A 29 -8.37 -1.88 2.76
C ASN A 29 -7.57 -3.14 2.46
N ARG A 30 -8.01 -3.91 1.47
CA ARG A 30 -7.27 -5.07 1.01
C ARG A 30 -5.88 -4.68 0.51
N ALA A 31 -5.80 -3.63 -0.32
CA ALA A 31 -4.51 -3.17 -0.83
C ALA A 31 -3.60 -2.69 0.29
N ILE A 32 -4.12 -1.94 1.27
CA ILE A 32 -3.34 -1.46 2.40
C ILE A 32 -2.75 -2.64 3.19
N VAL A 33 -3.57 -3.64 3.52
CA VAL A 33 -3.13 -4.80 4.28
C VAL A 33 -2.06 -5.57 3.51
N LEU A 34 -2.31 -5.83 2.23
CA LEU A 34 -1.36 -6.59 1.40
C LEU A 34 -0.04 -5.85 1.20
N LEU A 35 -0.08 -4.53 1.00
CA LEU A 35 1.14 -3.75 0.82
C LEU A 35 1.95 -3.65 2.10
N THR A 36 1.30 -3.47 3.25
CA THR A 36 2.02 -3.49 4.52
C THR A 36 2.70 -4.84 4.72
N HIS A 37 2.04 -5.92 4.35
CA HIS A 37 2.59 -7.27 4.47
C HIS A 37 3.76 -7.50 3.50
N TYR A 38 3.55 -7.22 2.20
CA TYR A 38 4.56 -7.55 1.19
C TYR A 38 5.74 -6.59 1.17
N LEU A 39 5.54 -5.34 1.53
CA LEU A 39 6.60 -4.33 1.48
C LEU A 39 7.21 -4.04 2.85
N GLY A 40 6.65 -4.61 3.92
CA GLY A 40 7.13 -4.33 5.26
C GLY A 40 6.86 -2.92 5.71
N LEU A 41 5.83 -2.27 5.17
CA LEU A 41 5.48 -0.92 5.54
C LEU A 41 4.65 -0.90 6.82
N ARG A 42 4.79 0.17 7.59
CA ARG A 42 3.84 0.46 8.64
C ARG A 42 2.57 1.03 8.03
N ILE A 43 1.45 0.89 8.74
CA ILE A 43 0.18 1.42 8.26
C ILE A 43 0.27 2.91 7.97
N SER A 44 0.93 3.67 8.86
CA SER A 44 1.10 5.12 8.66
C SER A 44 1.96 5.43 7.43
N GLU A 45 2.97 4.62 7.17
CA GLU A 45 3.80 4.78 5.97
C GLU A 45 2.98 4.50 4.72
N CYS A 46 2.20 3.43 4.74
CA CYS A 46 1.33 3.08 3.63
C CYS A 46 0.30 4.19 3.36
N GLY A 47 -0.29 4.75 4.42
CA GLY A 47 -1.24 5.84 4.30
C GLY A 47 -0.63 7.14 3.80
N SER A 48 0.68 7.30 3.89
CA SER A 48 1.38 8.50 3.43
C SER A 48 1.86 8.41 1.98
N LEU A 49 1.68 7.25 1.32
CA LEU A 49 2.16 7.07 -0.04
C LEU A 49 1.45 8.01 -1.00
N LEU A 50 2.24 8.63 -1.86
CA LEU A 50 1.72 9.44 -2.95
C LEU A 50 1.59 8.57 -4.20
N VAL A 51 0.65 8.90 -5.06
CA VAL A 51 0.53 8.19 -6.35
C VAL A 51 1.86 8.26 -7.10
N SER A 52 2.53 9.41 -7.08
CA SER A 52 3.83 9.58 -7.73
C SER A 52 4.93 8.71 -7.12
N ASP A 53 4.78 8.25 -5.87
CA ASP A 53 5.74 7.32 -5.27
C ASP A 53 5.64 5.93 -5.89
N VAL A 54 4.47 5.56 -6.37
CA VAL A 54 4.14 4.19 -6.76
C VAL A 54 4.05 4.00 -8.26
N VAL A 55 3.68 5.06 -9.00
CA VAL A 55 3.41 4.99 -10.43
C VAL A 55 4.21 6.09 -11.13
N ASN A 56 4.82 5.74 -12.26
CA ASN A 56 5.57 6.73 -13.06
C ASN A 56 4.64 7.50 -14.00
N ASP A 57 5.22 8.42 -14.77
CA ASP A 57 4.46 9.27 -15.68
C ASP A 57 3.75 8.50 -16.79
N GLU A 58 4.19 7.28 -17.05
CA GLU A 58 3.60 6.42 -18.07
C GLU A 58 2.52 5.51 -17.50
N GLY A 59 2.20 5.64 -16.21
CA GLY A 59 1.20 4.82 -15.56
C GLY A 59 1.68 3.45 -15.14
N GLU A 60 2.97 3.21 -15.18
CA GLU A 60 3.55 1.93 -14.77
C GLU A 60 3.94 1.96 -13.30
N VAL A 61 3.83 0.80 -12.64
CA VAL A 61 4.21 0.68 -11.23
C VAL A 61 5.72 0.71 -11.10
N ASN A 62 6.22 1.55 -10.21
CA ASN A 62 7.65 1.67 -9.96
C ASN A 62 8.22 0.42 -9.32
N ASP A 63 9.49 0.13 -9.63
CA ASP A 63 10.22 -0.97 -9.00
C ASP A 63 10.68 -0.63 -7.58
N VAL A 64 10.78 0.65 -7.27
CA VAL A 64 11.29 1.14 -5.98
C VAL A 64 10.41 2.29 -5.52
N ILE A 65 10.08 2.28 -4.23
CA ILE A 65 9.40 3.38 -3.57
C ILE A 65 10.43 4.05 -2.64
N PHE A 66 10.54 5.37 -2.75
CA PHE A 66 11.42 6.15 -1.88
C PHE A 66 10.57 6.81 -0.80
N LEU A 67 10.73 6.37 0.43
CA LEU A 67 10.05 6.98 1.57
C LEU A 67 10.88 8.12 2.12
N SER A 68 10.30 9.30 2.22
CA SER A 68 10.96 10.46 2.79
C SER A 68 11.00 10.36 4.32
N VAL A 69 11.80 11.21 4.94
CA VAL A 69 11.87 11.31 6.40
C VAL A 69 10.48 11.62 6.98
N GLU A 70 9.73 12.51 6.32
CA GLU A 70 8.38 12.85 6.75
C GLU A 70 7.45 11.64 6.72
N GLN A 71 7.56 10.81 5.69
CA GLN A 71 6.73 9.61 5.55
C GLN A 71 7.09 8.56 6.59
N THR A 72 8.33 8.51 7.03
CA THR A 72 8.79 7.56 8.04
C THR A 72 8.64 8.09 9.47
N LYS A 73 8.02 9.27 9.64
CA LYS A 73 7.77 9.89 10.95
C LYS A 73 9.05 10.13 11.74
N GLY A 74 10.07 10.66 11.08
CA GLY A 74 11.31 11.03 11.72
C GLY A 74 12.37 9.94 11.73
N SER A 75 12.08 8.75 11.21
CA SER A 75 13.10 7.76 10.91
C SER A 75 13.85 8.16 9.64
N ASP A 76 14.94 7.48 9.35
CA ASP A 76 15.70 7.76 8.13
C ASP A 76 14.84 7.47 6.88
N SER A 77 15.07 8.24 5.84
CA SER A 77 14.48 7.91 4.54
C SER A 77 14.99 6.53 4.10
N ARG A 78 14.16 5.81 3.35
CA ARG A 78 14.58 4.50 2.88
C ARG A 78 13.92 4.14 1.55
N ARG A 79 14.58 3.23 0.85
CA ARG A 79 14.05 2.65 -0.38
C ARG A 79 13.36 1.33 -0.05
N VAL A 80 12.25 1.10 -0.71
CA VAL A 80 11.49 -0.14 -0.58
C VAL A 80 11.34 -0.74 -1.97
N PHE A 81 11.85 -1.95 -2.16
CA PHE A 81 11.75 -2.64 -3.45
C PHE A 81 10.36 -3.25 -3.60
N VAL A 82 9.74 -3.01 -4.74
CA VAL A 82 8.38 -3.44 -5.00
C VAL A 82 8.43 -4.79 -5.71
N SER A 83 8.09 -5.86 -4.99
CA SER A 83 8.06 -7.22 -5.53
C SER A 83 6.96 -7.37 -6.57
N ASN A 84 7.02 -8.43 -7.37
CA ASN A 84 5.98 -8.72 -8.35
C ASN A 84 4.61 -8.91 -7.68
N LYS A 85 4.57 -9.51 -6.50
CA LYS A 85 3.33 -9.65 -5.75
C LYS A 85 2.75 -8.29 -5.36
N ALA A 86 3.61 -7.39 -4.87
CA ALA A 86 3.18 -6.04 -4.51
C ALA A 86 2.71 -5.26 -5.74
N LYS A 87 3.40 -5.41 -6.87
CA LYS A 87 2.98 -4.75 -8.12
C LYS A 87 1.58 -5.19 -8.54
N LYS A 88 1.28 -6.47 -8.41
CA LYS A 88 -0.05 -7.00 -8.73
C LYS A 88 -1.12 -6.39 -7.83
N VAL A 89 -0.82 -6.23 -6.55
CA VAL A 89 -1.74 -5.61 -5.61
C VAL A 89 -2.02 -4.17 -6.02
N ILE A 90 -0.98 -3.41 -6.33
CA ILE A 90 -1.12 -2.02 -6.75
C ILE A 90 -1.94 -1.93 -8.04
N LYS A 91 -1.61 -2.75 -9.03
CA LYS A 91 -2.34 -2.76 -10.29
C LYS A 91 -3.83 -3.06 -10.10
N ARG A 92 -4.16 -4.05 -9.27
CA ARG A 92 -5.55 -4.39 -8.97
C ARG A 92 -6.27 -3.20 -8.34
N TYR A 93 -5.64 -2.55 -7.38
CA TYR A 93 -6.23 -1.39 -6.72
C TYR A 93 -6.49 -0.26 -7.71
N LEU A 94 -5.51 0.05 -8.56
CA LEU A 94 -5.66 1.10 -9.57
C LEU A 94 -6.76 0.77 -10.58
N GLN A 95 -6.93 -0.50 -10.92
CA GLN A 95 -7.98 -0.94 -11.84
C GLN A 95 -9.36 -0.90 -11.19
N SER A 96 -9.43 -1.05 -9.88
CA SER A 96 -10.69 -1.01 -9.16
C SER A 96 -11.29 0.39 -9.10
N ASP A 97 -10.44 1.42 -9.22
CA ASP A 97 -10.90 2.81 -9.22
C ASP A 97 -9.90 3.63 -10.05
N LEU A 98 -10.27 3.88 -11.29
CA LEU A 98 -9.38 4.59 -12.23
C LEU A 98 -9.15 6.05 -11.84
N SER A 99 -9.96 6.60 -10.95
CA SER A 99 -9.77 7.98 -10.49
C SER A 99 -8.55 8.11 -9.55
N VAL A 100 -8.07 7.00 -9.00
CA VAL A 100 -6.94 7.02 -8.05
C VAL A 100 -5.71 7.66 -8.66
N ILE A 101 -5.43 7.37 -9.92
CA ILE A 101 -4.23 7.87 -10.59
C ILE A 101 -4.19 9.40 -10.71
N GLN A 102 -5.35 10.04 -10.58
CA GLN A 102 -5.45 11.50 -10.61
C GLN A 102 -5.36 12.14 -9.24
N ARG A 103 -5.26 11.34 -8.19
CA ARG A 103 -5.14 11.82 -6.81
C ARG A 103 -3.70 12.13 -6.47
N VAL A 104 -3.52 12.89 -5.39
CA VAL A 104 -2.19 13.10 -4.78
C VAL A 104 -1.80 11.88 -3.97
N TYR A 105 -2.68 11.44 -3.08
CA TYR A 105 -2.43 10.27 -2.22
C TYR A 105 -2.99 9.00 -2.84
N LEU A 106 -2.20 7.93 -2.75
CA LEU A 106 -2.61 6.63 -3.26
C LEU A 106 -3.87 6.12 -2.55
N PHE A 107 -3.88 6.25 -1.24
CA PHE A 107 -5.01 5.81 -0.43
C PHE A 107 -5.69 7.03 0.19
N ASN A 108 -6.99 7.13 -0.03
CA ASN A 108 -7.79 8.15 0.62
C ASN A 108 -8.37 7.54 1.90
N THR A 109 -7.76 7.87 3.03
CA THR A 109 -8.17 7.34 4.33
C THR A 109 -8.93 8.36 5.16
N GLN A 110 -9.20 9.53 4.62
CA GLN A 110 -9.99 10.53 5.32
C GLN A 110 -11.46 10.16 5.34
N LYS A 111 -12.08 10.49 6.43
CA LYS A 111 -13.51 10.26 6.61
C LYS A 111 -14.34 11.25 5.82
#